data_ca3520451db9102cb42ad3ca837bbb62
#
_entry.id   ca3520451db9102cb42ad3ca837bbb62
#
_cell.length_a   1.000
_cell.length_b   1.000
_cell.length_c   1.000
_cell.angle_alpha   90.00
_cell.angle_beta   90.00
_cell.angle_gamma   90.00
#
_symmetry.space_group_name_H-M   'P 1'
#
loop_
_entity.id
_entity.type
_entity.pdbx_description
1 polymer ?
#
loop_
_entity_poly.entity_id
_entity_poly.type
_entity_poly.pdbx_seq_one_letter_code
_entity_poly.pdbx_strand_id
1 'polypeptide(L)'
;MQGNGLLPLCGLMLVMVGCTVFIPKETRYLEGAQGRATQDEVRQELGPPQFTETQAGTTIWVYQVREHFSGARSLAPGAWCDEYVLTFDGRAVLQRWTHRSFFHGGEVMPTYCVPDGYRSKS
;
A
#
# COMPACT_ATOMS: atom_id res chain seq x y z
N MET A 1 -14.88 30.05 -44.05
CA MET A 1 -15.17 30.09 -43.35
C MET A 1 -15.36 29.24 -42.40
N GLN A 2 -15.13 28.59 -41.96
CA GLN A 2 -15.55 27.72 -41.28
C GLN A 2 -14.62 26.91 -40.65
N GLY A 3 -14.80 26.01 -39.83
CA GLY A 3 -13.89 25.10 -39.23
C GLY A 3 -13.04 25.66 -38.11
N ASN A 4 -13.48 26.72 -37.54
CA ASN A 4 -12.65 27.34 -36.51
C ASN A 4 -12.98 26.93 -35.11
N GLY A 5 -13.90 26.02 -34.91
CA GLY A 5 -14.33 25.66 -33.59
C GLY A 5 -13.60 24.51 -32.93
N LEU A 6 -12.54 24.00 -33.57
CA LEU A 6 -11.90 22.80 -33.04
C LEU A 6 -10.69 23.03 -32.15
N LEU A 7 -10.22 24.27 -32.09
CA LEU A 7 -9.00 24.59 -31.38
C LEU A 7 -9.10 24.60 -29.85
N PRO A 8 -10.23 24.94 -29.21
CA PRO A 8 -10.25 25.02 -27.75
C PRO A 8 -10.36 23.68 -27.05
N LEU A 9 -10.57 22.60 -27.77
CA LEU A 9 -10.73 21.29 -27.11
C LEU A 9 -9.43 20.67 -26.64
N CYS A 10 -8.30 21.07 -27.17
CA CYS A 10 -7.01 20.50 -26.78
C CYS A 10 -6.49 21.02 -25.47
N GLY A 11 -6.96 22.18 -25.04
CA GLY A 11 -6.49 22.77 -23.78
C GLY A 11 -7.10 22.18 -22.52
N LEU A 12 -8.24 21.52 -22.65
CA LEU A 12 -8.92 20.99 -21.49
C LEU A 12 -8.36 19.68 -20.98
N MET A 13 -7.65 18.95 -21.84
CA MET A 13 -7.12 17.64 -21.44
C MET A 13 -5.88 17.70 -20.55
N LEU A 14 -5.22 18.82 -20.51
CA LEU A 14 -3.99 18.97 -19.73
C LEU A 14 -4.22 19.14 -18.24
N VAL A 15 -5.44 19.45 -17.82
CA VAL A 15 -5.73 19.72 -16.42
C VAL A 15 -5.89 18.44 -15.61
N MET A 16 -6.13 17.32 -16.27
CA MET A 16 -6.35 16.05 -15.57
C MET A 16 -5.09 15.33 -15.13
N VAL A 17 -3.93 15.79 -15.58
CA VAL A 17 -2.66 15.09 -15.29
C VAL A 17 -2.09 15.44 -13.92
N GLY A 18 -2.60 16.48 -13.26
CA GLY A 18 -2.08 16.93 -11.99
C GLY A 18 -2.57 16.21 -10.76
N CYS A 19 -3.43 15.21 -10.90
CA CYS A 19 -4.03 14.52 -9.76
C CYS A 19 -3.46 13.14 -9.51
N THR A 20 -2.26 12.86 -9.97
CA THR A 20 -1.62 11.58 -9.63
C THR A 20 -1.13 11.62 -8.20
N VAL A 21 -1.92 11.06 -7.32
CA VAL A 21 -1.58 10.96 -5.92
C VAL A 21 -0.50 9.89 -5.74
N PHE A 22 0.40 10.10 -4.78
CA PHE A 22 1.40 9.12 -4.43
C PHE A 22 0.75 7.90 -3.80
N ILE A 23 0.41 6.91 -4.60
CA ILE A 23 -0.09 5.65 -4.12
C ILE A 23 1.10 4.70 -3.99
N PRO A 24 1.33 4.11 -2.80
CA PRO A 24 2.42 3.15 -2.63
C PRO A 24 2.30 2.00 -3.63
N LYS A 25 3.44 1.48 -4.05
CA LYS A 25 3.45 0.40 -5.03
C LYS A 25 2.73 -0.85 -4.53
N GLU A 26 2.82 -1.10 -3.22
CA GLU A 26 2.16 -2.23 -2.58
C GLU A 26 0.64 -2.11 -2.71
N THR A 27 0.10 -0.94 -2.41
CA THR A 27 -1.34 -0.69 -2.54
C THR A 27 -1.80 -0.86 -3.98
N ARG A 28 -1.04 -0.29 -4.92
CA ARG A 28 -1.38 -0.37 -6.34
C ARG A 28 -1.40 -1.82 -6.83
N TYR A 29 -0.41 -2.61 -6.42
CA TYR A 29 -0.36 -4.02 -6.78
C TYR A 29 -1.52 -4.79 -6.19
N LEU A 30 -1.81 -4.60 -4.90
CA LEU A 30 -2.82 -5.36 -4.19
C LEU A 30 -4.24 -5.07 -4.69
N GLU A 31 -4.50 -3.85 -5.11
CA GLU A 31 -5.81 -3.51 -5.71
C GLU A 31 -6.11 -4.36 -6.93
N GLY A 32 -5.09 -4.62 -7.75
CA GLY A 32 -5.26 -5.45 -8.94
C GLY A 32 -5.13 -6.95 -8.67
N ALA A 33 -4.56 -7.33 -7.53
CA ALA A 33 -4.26 -8.73 -7.21
C ALA A 33 -5.39 -9.43 -6.45
N GLN A 34 -6.27 -8.69 -5.81
CA GLN A 34 -7.32 -9.25 -4.98
C GLN A 34 -8.24 -10.15 -5.80
N GLY A 35 -8.46 -11.35 -5.28
CA GLY A 35 -9.32 -12.35 -5.90
C GLY A 35 -8.64 -13.21 -6.96
N ARG A 36 -7.36 -12.96 -7.29
CA ARG A 36 -6.70 -13.71 -8.36
C ARG A 36 -5.24 -14.06 -8.14
N ALA A 37 -4.48 -13.25 -7.43
CA ALA A 37 -3.05 -13.50 -7.27
C ALA A 37 -2.80 -14.64 -6.28
N THR A 38 -1.85 -15.51 -6.62
CA THR A 38 -1.43 -16.59 -5.74
C THR A 38 -0.36 -16.10 -4.76
N GLN A 39 -0.09 -16.91 -3.72
CA GLN A 39 0.99 -16.63 -2.79
C GLN A 39 2.34 -16.45 -3.51
N ASP A 40 2.62 -17.28 -4.49
CA ASP A 40 3.88 -17.20 -5.24
C ASP A 40 3.99 -15.89 -6.01
N GLU A 41 2.92 -15.45 -6.64
CA GLU A 41 2.89 -14.18 -7.37
C GLU A 41 3.08 -12.99 -6.42
N VAL A 42 2.42 -13.01 -5.27
CA VAL A 42 2.57 -11.96 -4.26
C VAL A 42 4.00 -11.91 -3.74
N ARG A 43 4.61 -13.08 -3.48
CA ARG A 43 5.99 -13.14 -3.01
C ARG A 43 6.97 -12.61 -4.04
N GLN A 44 6.74 -12.88 -5.31
CA GLN A 44 7.58 -12.33 -6.38
C GLN A 44 7.50 -10.82 -6.44
N GLU A 45 6.31 -10.26 -6.23
CA GLU A 45 6.10 -8.82 -6.35
C GLU A 45 6.50 -8.06 -5.09
N LEU A 46 6.13 -8.55 -3.92
CA LEU A 46 6.32 -7.85 -2.65
C LEU A 46 7.47 -8.41 -1.81
N GLY A 47 8.06 -9.53 -2.20
CA GLY A 47 9.09 -10.19 -1.42
C GLY A 47 8.51 -11.06 -0.32
N PRO A 48 9.36 -11.62 0.56
CA PRO A 48 8.87 -12.46 1.66
C PRO A 48 8.16 -11.61 2.71
N PRO A 49 7.04 -12.12 3.28
CA PRO A 49 6.35 -11.40 4.35
C PRO A 49 7.15 -11.44 5.64
N GLN A 50 6.96 -10.44 6.51
CA GLN A 50 7.59 -10.43 7.82
C GLN A 50 6.98 -11.47 8.76
N PHE A 51 5.68 -11.67 8.66
CA PHE A 51 4.98 -12.65 9.49
C PHE A 51 4.03 -13.47 8.65
N THR A 52 3.90 -14.74 9.00
CA THR A 52 2.92 -15.64 8.37
C THR A 52 2.19 -16.40 9.48
N GLU A 53 0.91 -16.62 9.30
CA GLU A 53 0.09 -17.38 10.22
C GLU A 53 -0.94 -18.19 9.42
N THR A 54 -1.19 -19.43 9.84
CA THR A 54 -2.19 -20.26 9.19
C THR A 54 -3.21 -20.71 10.24
N GLN A 55 -4.49 -20.45 9.99
CA GLN A 55 -5.57 -20.86 10.85
C GLN A 55 -6.72 -21.40 10.01
N ALA A 56 -7.13 -22.63 10.29
CA ALA A 56 -8.33 -23.24 9.69
C ALA A 56 -8.35 -23.15 8.16
N GLY A 57 -7.23 -23.42 7.51
CA GLY A 57 -7.13 -23.37 6.06
C GLY A 57 -6.94 -21.98 5.46
N THR A 58 -6.90 -20.96 6.29
CA THR A 58 -6.65 -19.59 5.86
C THR A 58 -5.23 -19.19 6.24
N THR A 59 -4.52 -18.61 5.30
CA THR A 59 -3.15 -18.14 5.54
C THR A 59 -3.14 -16.61 5.56
N ILE A 60 -2.48 -16.04 6.58
CA ILE A 60 -2.36 -14.59 6.75
C ILE A 60 -0.89 -14.23 6.62
N TRP A 61 -0.60 -13.26 5.74
CA TRP A 61 0.72 -12.69 5.58
C TRP A 61 0.70 -11.23 5.99
N VAL A 62 1.74 -10.80 6.67
CA VAL A 62 1.89 -9.41 7.11
C VAL A 62 3.15 -8.82 6.51
N TYR A 63 2.98 -7.69 5.82
CA TYR A 63 4.07 -6.89 5.27
C TYR A 63 4.12 -5.55 6.00
N GLN A 64 5.32 -5.13 6.36
CA GLN A 64 5.54 -3.83 7.00
C GLN A 64 6.52 -3.03 6.17
N VAL A 65 6.09 -1.85 5.74
CA VAL A 65 6.92 -0.92 4.97
C VAL A 65 7.21 0.29 5.83
N ARG A 66 8.48 0.61 6.00
CA ARG A 66 8.93 1.69 6.87
C ARG A 66 9.63 2.77 6.07
N GLU A 67 9.21 4.01 6.27
CA GLU A 67 9.86 5.17 5.68
C GLU A 67 10.32 6.11 6.79
N HIS A 68 11.57 6.50 6.73
CA HIS A 68 12.20 7.36 7.73
C HIS A 68 12.47 8.74 7.16
N PHE A 69 12.03 9.77 7.89
CA PHE A 69 12.27 11.16 7.51
C PHE A 69 13.22 11.80 8.51
N SER A 70 14.28 12.41 8.02
CA SER A 70 15.31 13.03 8.85
C SER A 70 15.01 14.47 9.26
N GLY A 71 13.83 14.99 8.91
CA GLY A 71 13.45 16.34 9.28
C GLY A 71 13.93 17.44 8.35
N ALA A 72 14.28 17.10 7.11
CA ALA A 72 14.71 18.09 6.13
C ALA A 72 13.51 18.88 5.60
N ARG A 73 13.73 20.16 5.28
CA ARG A 73 12.74 21.02 4.61
C ARG A 73 11.43 21.20 5.37
N SER A 74 11.51 21.64 6.60
CA SER A 74 10.33 21.94 7.44
C SER A 74 9.42 20.75 7.74
N LEU A 75 9.79 19.53 7.40
CA LEU A 75 9.10 18.35 7.84
C LEU A 75 9.64 17.90 9.19
N ALA A 76 8.74 17.58 10.11
CA ALA A 76 9.15 17.06 11.41
C ALA A 76 9.85 15.70 11.24
N PRO A 77 10.92 15.42 12.01
CA PRO A 77 11.53 14.11 11.97
C PRO A 77 10.54 13.06 12.43
N GLY A 78 10.56 11.92 11.80
CA GLY A 78 9.66 10.84 12.15
C GLY A 78 9.72 9.69 11.18
N ALA A 79 8.88 8.71 11.41
CA ALA A 79 8.82 7.53 10.57
C ALA A 79 7.37 7.16 10.29
N TRP A 80 7.09 6.84 9.04
CA TRP A 80 5.85 6.23 8.65
C TRP A 80 6.00 4.73 8.61
N CYS A 81 5.01 4.03 9.10
CA CYS A 81 4.98 2.59 9.07
C CYS A 81 3.66 2.14 8.48
N ASP A 82 3.72 1.44 7.35
CA ASP A 82 2.55 0.91 6.68
C ASP A 82 2.49 -0.59 6.89
N GLU A 83 1.37 -1.08 7.41
CA GLU A 83 1.16 -2.51 7.61
C GLU A 83 0.08 -3.01 6.67
N TYR A 84 0.43 -4.01 5.88
CA TYR A 84 -0.49 -4.69 4.97
C TYR A 84 -0.72 -6.10 5.50
N VAL A 85 -1.99 -6.45 5.70
CA VAL A 85 -2.40 -7.78 6.13
C VAL A 85 -3.13 -8.44 4.98
N LEU A 86 -2.58 -9.53 4.47
CA LEU A 86 -3.11 -10.26 3.33
C LEU A 86 -3.69 -11.57 3.81
N THR A 87 -4.90 -11.89 3.37
CA THR A 87 -5.57 -13.14 3.69
C THR A 87 -5.71 -13.98 2.43
N PHE A 88 -5.16 -15.19 2.46
CA PHE A 88 -5.23 -16.16 1.35
C PHE A 88 -6.22 -17.26 1.71
N ASP A 89 -6.98 -17.70 0.70
CA ASP A 89 -7.93 -18.80 0.90
C ASP A 89 -7.24 -20.17 0.86
N GLY A 90 -8.04 -21.24 0.95
CA GLY A 90 -7.50 -22.60 0.94
C GLY A 90 -6.81 -23.01 -0.36
N ARG A 91 -6.96 -22.23 -1.42
CA ARG A 91 -6.27 -22.44 -2.71
C ARG A 91 -5.05 -21.56 -2.86
N ALA A 92 -4.63 -20.89 -1.80
CA ALA A 92 -3.49 -19.99 -1.79
C ALA A 92 -3.68 -18.79 -2.72
N VAL A 93 -4.92 -18.32 -2.88
CA VAL A 93 -5.26 -17.13 -3.67
C VAL A 93 -5.62 -15.99 -2.74
N LEU A 94 -5.15 -14.79 -3.06
CA LEU A 94 -5.39 -13.59 -2.26
C LEU A 94 -6.89 -13.28 -2.24
N GLN A 95 -7.48 -13.42 -1.06
CA GLN A 95 -8.91 -13.18 -0.88
C GLN A 95 -9.22 -11.74 -0.52
N ARG A 96 -8.44 -11.17 0.40
CA ARG A 96 -8.62 -9.80 0.85
C ARG A 96 -7.31 -9.28 1.44
N TRP A 97 -7.23 -7.98 1.56
CA TRP A 97 -6.10 -7.33 2.19
C TRP A 97 -6.55 -6.05 2.89
N THR A 98 -5.82 -5.65 3.92
CA THR A 98 -6.06 -4.40 4.64
C THR A 98 -4.76 -3.63 4.73
N HIS A 99 -4.87 -2.32 4.87
CA HIS A 99 -3.72 -1.42 4.98
C HIS A 99 -3.95 -0.46 6.14
N ARG A 100 -2.94 -0.31 6.98
CA ARG A 100 -2.93 0.66 8.06
C ARG A 100 -1.62 1.42 8.02
N SER A 101 -1.71 2.73 8.25
CA SER A 101 -0.56 3.61 8.22
C SER A 101 -0.43 4.30 9.57
N PHE A 102 0.78 4.29 10.15
CA PHE A 102 1.04 4.92 11.43
C PHE A 102 2.26 5.82 11.34
N PHE A 103 2.12 7.01 11.89
CA PHE A 103 3.24 7.95 11.99
C PHE A 103 3.82 7.91 13.40
N HIS A 104 5.13 7.70 13.48
CA HIS A 104 5.86 7.73 14.73
C HIS A 104 6.74 8.97 14.74
N GLY A 105 6.38 9.97 15.54
CA GLY A 105 7.19 11.16 15.68
C GLY A 105 8.47 10.87 16.43
N GLY A 106 9.57 11.46 15.97
CA GLY A 106 10.88 11.23 16.56
C GLY A 106 11.84 10.56 15.59
N GLU A 107 13.07 10.38 16.02
CA GLU A 107 14.13 9.83 15.16
C GLU A 107 14.25 8.32 15.23
N VAL A 108 13.69 7.70 16.25
CA VAL A 108 13.86 6.26 16.48
C VAL A 108 12.67 5.50 15.92
N MET A 109 12.93 4.61 14.98
CA MET A 109 11.90 3.72 14.46
C MET A 109 11.62 2.63 15.51
N PRO A 110 10.34 2.42 15.90
CA PRO A 110 10.03 1.34 16.83
C PRO A 110 10.24 -0.03 16.18
N THR A 111 10.41 -1.04 16.99
CA THR A 111 10.63 -2.41 16.51
C THR A 111 9.42 -2.97 15.76
N TYR A 112 8.23 -2.47 16.06
CA TYR A 112 7.00 -2.89 15.38
C TYR A 112 6.29 -1.66 14.83
N CYS A 113 5.61 -1.85 13.70
CA CYS A 113 4.91 -0.77 13.03
C CYS A 113 3.66 -0.35 13.75
N VAL A 114 2.87 -1.30 14.17
CA VAL A 114 1.52 -1.10 14.69
C VAL A 114 1.49 -1.63 16.12
N PRO A 115 0.93 -0.90 17.08
CA PRO A 115 0.78 -1.39 18.44
C PRO A 115 0.00 -2.70 18.49
N ASP A 116 0.41 -3.59 19.40
CA ASP A 116 -0.16 -4.93 19.47
C ASP A 116 -1.69 -4.95 19.61
N GLY A 117 -2.26 -3.98 20.28
CA GLY A 117 -3.70 -3.90 20.44
C GLY A 117 -4.49 -3.70 19.17
N TYR A 118 -3.84 -3.27 18.09
CA TYR A 118 -4.50 -3.08 16.80
C TYR A 118 -4.49 -4.33 15.93
N ARG A 119 -3.57 -5.25 16.17
CA ARG A 119 -3.49 -6.48 15.40
C ARG A 119 -4.65 -7.42 15.68
N SER A 120 -5.11 -7.45 16.90
CA SER A 120 -6.18 -8.35 17.28
C SER A 120 -7.55 -7.95 16.77
N LYS A 121 -7.68 -6.76 16.19
CA LYS A 121 -8.96 -6.24 15.70
C LYS A 121 -9.13 -6.30 14.20
N SER A 122 -8.17 -6.83 13.48
CA SER A 122 -8.24 -6.90 12.01
C SER A 122 -8.86 -8.20 11.52
#